data_fa8bc03db70e42313fe9ac533618437d
#
_entry.id   fa8bc03db70e42313fe9ac533618437d
#
_cell.length_a   1.000
_cell.length_b   1.000
_cell.length_c   1.000
_cell.angle_alpha   90.00
_cell.angle_beta   90.00
_cell.angle_gamma   90.00
#
_symmetry.space_group_name_H-M   'P 1'
#
loop_
_entity.id
_entity.type
_entity.pdbx_description
1 polymer ?
#
loop_
_entity_poly.entity_id
_entity_poly.type
_entity_poly.pdbx_seq_one_letter_code
_entity_poly.pdbx_strand_id
1 'polypeptide(L)'
;MRRNPKTLMGLILSLIFAMEIIGNGAGQTGSGKFYIVGMGTAADLITMRGVEVIKSSNIVMVASEQEREIWKDHVKGKEVWYCPDSLRIMYGRDPRTIQDPQIRAVAENAAKTRRELADRIRAAVDQGKVVAFLQGGDPMMFGQTFLLELLPKDLPSEIVPGIGALQAASAAVKMSPPYGYDTSGVILTMADWPGRVDNNEKLMASGSTMVFYTMLFDYPLVFSQLQRHYPPDTPVAVVIDAGDRATQKVVRSTVGRFLKEVDYKNFPAERHLLLVGKFLNVGQARKNGVSKIEKQHSK
;
A
#
# COMPACT_ATOMS: atom_id res chain seq x y z
N MET A 1 -48.10 -29.84 -33.05
CA MET A 1 -47.45 -29.48 -31.77
C MET A 1 -46.10 -28.78 -32.04
N ARG A 2 -46.07 -27.47 -31.97
CA ARG A 2 -44.84 -26.69 -32.20
C ARG A 2 -44.05 -26.61 -30.87
N ARG A 3 -42.88 -27.22 -30.82
CA ARG A 3 -41.95 -27.14 -29.65
C ARG A 3 -41.35 -25.76 -29.58
N ASN A 4 -41.44 -25.14 -28.40
CA ASN A 4 -41.00 -23.80 -28.09
C ASN A 4 -39.44 -23.75 -27.98
N PRO A 5 -38.70 -22.97 -28.79
CA PRO A 5 -37.24 -22.96 -28.84
C PRO A 5 -36.57 -22.42 -27.56
N LYS A 6 -37.32 -21.77 -26.64
CA LYS A 6 -36.79 -21.24 -25.40
C LYS A 6 -36.43 -22.29 -24.34
N THR A 7 -37.03 -23.51 -24.44
CA THR A 7 -36.76 -24.60 -23.49
C THR A 7 -35.47 -25.37 -23.83
N LEU A 8 -35.03 -25.33 -25.08
CA LEU A 8 -33.79 -26.00 -25.52
C LEU A 8 -32.51 -25.20 -25.16
N MET A 9 -32.63 -23.86 -25.13
CA MET A 9 -31.50 -22.98 -24.81
C MET A 9 -31.18 -22.96 -23.31
N GLY A 10 -32.18 -23.16 -22.44
CA GLY A 10 -32.00 -23.27 -20.99
C GLY A 10 -31.25 -24.54 -20.54
N LEU A 11 -31.48 -25.66 -21.27
CA LEU A 11 -30.83 -26.94 -20.97
C LEU A 11 -29.35 -26.98 -21.44
N ILE A 12 -29.01 -26.28 -22.52
CA ILE A 12 -27.64 -26.22 -23.04
C ILE A 12 -26.75 -25.32 -22.17
N LEU A 13 -27.28 -24.20 -21.62
CA LEU A 13 -26.54 -23.35 -20.71
C LEU A 13 -26.30 -24.01 -19.33
N SER A 14 -27.23 -24.83 -18.83
CA SER A 14 -27.03 -25.54 -17.57
C SER A 14 -26.02 -26.71 -17.68
N LEU A 15 -25.90 -27.32 -18.86
CA LEU A 15 -24.90 -28.36 -19.11
C LEU A 15 -23.45 -27.80 -19.28
N ILE A 16 -23.32 -26.59 -19.83
CA ILE A 16 -22.02 -25.94 -19.96
C ILE A 16 -21.50 -25.48 -18.57
N PHE A 17 -22.40 -25.02 -17.70
CA PHE A 17 -22.00 -24.61 -16.33
C PHE A 17 -21.71 -25.81 -15.39
N ALA A 18 -22.27 -27.00 -15.68
CA ALA A 18 -22.01 -28.21 -14.91
C ALA A 18 -20.72 -28.94 -15.33
N MET A 19 -20.20 -28.69 -16.54
CA MET A 19 -18.95 -29.30 -17.01
C MET A 19 -17.68 -28.56 -16.57
N GLU A 20 -17.77 -27.31 -16.14
CA GLU A 20 -16.60 -26.57 -15.58
C GLU A 20 -16.32 -26.87 -14.10
N ILE A 21 -17.19 -27.58 -13.39
CA ILE A 21 -17.02 -27.90 -11.96
C ILE A 21 -16.41 -29.28 -11.73
N ILE A 22 -16.29 -30.14 -12.75
CA ILE A 22 -15.76 -31.53 -12.61
C ILE A 22 -14.36 -31.70 -13.24
N GLY A 23 -13.65 -30.66 -13.48
CA GLY A 23 -12.31 -30.76 -14.05
C GLY A 23 -11.26 -29.98 -13.29
N ASN A 24 -10.87 -30.39 -12.08
CA ASN A 24 -9.53 -30.16 -11.54
C ASN A 24 -9.34 -30.77 -10.14
N GLY A 25 -9.65 -32.05 -10.02
CA GLY A 25 -9.21 -32.89 -8.90
C GLY A 25 -7.96 -33.72 -9.24
N ALA A 26 -7.15 -33.29 -10.22
CA ALA A 26 -5.82 -33.85 -10.43
C ALA A 26 -4.85 -32.97 -9.63
N GLY A 27 -4.18 -33.54 -8.64
CA GLY A 27 -3.15 -32.86 -7.86
C GLY A 27 -2.19 -32.12 -8.80
N GLN A 28 -2.26 -30.78 -8.79
CA GLN A 28 -1.17 -29.96 -9.31
C GLN A 28 0.05 -30.33 -8.47
N THR A 29 0.95 -31.15 -9.03
CA THR A 29 2.37 -31.12 -8.65
C THR A 29 2.79 -29.67 -8.88
N GLY A 30 2.85 -28.90 -7.79
CA GLY A 30 2.91 -27.46 -7.84
C GLY A 30 4.12 -26.99 -8.62
N SER A 31 3.88 -26.32 -9.75
CA SER A 31 4.90 -25.47 -10.33
C SER A 31 5.25 -24.42 -9.28
N GLY A 32 6.54 -24.27 -8.96
CA GLY A 32 7.00 -23.27 -8.02
C GLY A 32 6.53 -21.88 -8.43
N LYS A 33 6.31 -21.00 -7.46
CA LYS A 33 5.81 -19.65 -7.73
C LYS A 33 6.32 -18.67 -6.68
N PHE A 34 6.61 -17.45 -7.12
CA PHE A 34 6.96 -16.35 -6.25
C PHE A 34 5.75 -15.44 -6.04
N TYR A 35 5.48 -15.12 -4.78
CA TYR A 35 4.42 -14.19 -4.41
C TYR A 35 4.99 -13.00 -3.63
N ILE A 36 4.44 -11.80 -3.88
CA ILE A 36 4.53 -10.68 -2.96
C ILE A 36 3.14 -10.53 -2.34
N VAL A 37 3.07 -10.64 -1.02
CA VAL A 37 1.78 -10.71 -0.30
C VAL A 37 1.61 -9.50 0.60
N GLY A 38 0.57 -8.71 0.33
CA GLY A 38 0.14 -7.62 1.20
C GLY A 38 -0.50 -8.16 2.48
N MET A 39 0.13 -7.85 3.59
CA MET A 39 -0.27 -8.30 4.92
C MET A 39 -1.33 -7.42 5.58
N GLY A 40 -1.71 -6.31 4.93
CA GLY A 40 -2.50 -5.29 5.59
C GLY A 40 -1.70 -4.47 6.60
N THR A 41 -2.33 -3.49 7.21
CA THR A 41 -1.69 -2.62 8.21
C THR A 41 -1.75 -3.18 9.63
N ALA A 42 -2.48 -4.27 9.84
CA ALA A 42 -2.58 -5.00 11.10
C ALA A 42 -2.77 -6.50 10.84
N ALA A 43 -2.47 -7.33 11.83
CA ALA A 43 -2.44 -8.79 11.69
C ALA A 43 -3.79 -9.42 11.28
N ASP A 44 -4.91 -8.77 11.59
CA ASP A 44 -6.26 -9.20 11.23
C ASP A 44 -6.79 -8.54 9.94
N LEU A 45 -5.98 -7.75 9.25
CA LEU A 45 -6.32 -7.10 7.98
C LEU A 45 -5.69 -7.77 6.75
N ILE A 46 -5.11 -8.94 6.92
CA ILE A 46 -4.67 -9.77 5.79
C ILE A 46 -5.87 -10.25 4.97
N THR A 47 -5.70 -10.32 3.65
CA THR A 47 -6.74 -10.87 2.79
C THR A 47 -6.82 -12.39 2.90
N MET A 48 -7.99 -12.98 2.61
CA MET A 48 -8.15 -14.44 2.58
C MET A 48 -7.18 -15.09 1.60
N ARG A 49 -6.97 -14.50 0.40
CA ARG A 49 -5.98 -14.98 -0.57
C ARG A 49 -4.56 -14.92 0.00
N GLY A 50 -4.22 -13.86 0.73
CA GLY A 50 -2.92 -13.75 1.41
C GLY A 50 -2.69 -14.91 2.39
N VAL A 51 -3.70 -15.25 3.20
CA VAL A 51 -3.65 -16.39 4.12
C VAL A 51 -3.46 -17.71 3.38
N GLU A 52 -4.18 -17.93 2.29
CA GLU A 52 -4.08 -19.16 1.47
C GLU A 52 -2.70 -19.29 0.85
N VAL A 53 -2.15 -18.23 0.27
CA VAL A 53 -0.81 -18.21 -0.30
C VAL A 53 0.24 -18.51 0.77
N ILE A 54 0.17 -17.87 1.94
CA ILE A 54 1.11 -18.12 3.01
C ILE A 54 1.01 -19.57 3.49
N LYS A 55 -0.20 -20.10 3.67
CA LYS A 55 -0.38 -21.51 4.07
C LYS A 55 0.28 -22.49 3.09
N SER A 56 0.15 -22.25 1.78
CA SER A 56 0.74 -23.11 0.74
C SER A 56 2.24 -22.87 0.50
N SER A 57 2.81 -21.76 1.01
CA SER A 57 4.24 -21.45 0.79
C SER A 57 5.17 -22.39 1.55
N ASN A 58 6.29 -22.76 0.90
CA ASN A 58 7.39 -23.49 1.51
C ASN A 58 8.33 -22.54 2.26
N ILE A 59 8.49 -21.35 1.69
CA ILE A 59 9.43 -20.32 2.15
C ILE A 59 8.65 -19.02 2.29
N VAL A 60 8.87 -18.33 3.39
CA VAL A 60 8.39 -16.96 3.58
C VAL A 60 9.56 -16.00 3.69
N MET A 61 9.38 -14.80 3.14
CA MET A 61 10.36 -13.71 3.25
C MET A 61 9.75 -12.57 4.04
N VAL A 62 10.55 -11.94 4.88
CA VAL A 62 10.19 -10.77 5.70
C VAL A 62 11.34 -9.75 5.65
N ALA A 63 11.06 -8.47 5.96
CA ALA A 63 12.10 -7.45 5.93
C ALA A 63 13.04 -7.54 7.15
N SER A 64 12.54 -7.99 8.31
CA SER A 64 13.29 -8.00 9.56
C SER A 64 12.81 -9.07 10.53
N GLU A 65 13.58 -9.29 11.58
CA GLU A 65 13.16 -10.15 12.71
C GLU A 65 11.94 -9.55 13.44
N GLN A 66 11.85 -8.22 13.50
CA GLN A 66 10.69 -7.55 14.06
C GLN A 66 9.41 -7.86 13.25
N GLU A 67 9.47 -7.83 11.93
CA GLU A 67 8.33 -8.25 11.08
C GLU A 67 8.01 -9.73 11.26
N ARG A 68 9.02 -10.59 11.36
CA ARG A 68 8.82 -12.00 11.64
C ARG A 68 8.04 -12.20 12.94
N GLU A 69 8.33 -11.44 13.98
CA GLU A 69 7.60 -11.52 15.25
C GLU A 69 6.15 -11.01 15.11
N ILE A 70 5.94 -9.90 14.37
CA ILE A 70 4.59 -9.39 14.08
C ILE A 70 3.74 -10.45 13.36
N TRP A 71 4.34 -11.20 12.42
CA TRP A 71 3.66 -12.20 11.59
C TRP A 71 3.87 -13.64 12.07
N LYS A 72 4.32 -13.86 13.31
CA LYS A 72 4.74 -15.17 13.83
C LYS A 72 3.71 -16.29 13.65
N ASP A 73 2.42 -15.99 13.81
CA ASP A 73 1.36 -16.99 13.65
C ASP A 73 1.18 -17.42 12.19
N HIS A 74 1.55 -16.57 11.24
CA HIS A 74 1.50 -16.88 9.82
C HIS A 74 2.77 -17.59 9.31
N VAL A 75 3.92 -17.35 9.93
CA VAL A 75 5.22 -17.89 9.47
C VAL A 75 5.68 -19.14 10.24
N LYS A 76 4.93 -19.54 11.27
CA LYS A 76 5.26 -20.69 12.10
C LYS A 76 5.48 -21.97 11.28
N GLY A 77 6.61 -22.63 11.49
CA GLY A 77 6.94 -23.89 10.83
C GLY A 77 7.43 -23.76 9.38
N LYS A 78 7.66 -22.54 8.89
CA LYS A 78 8.16 -22.27 7.53
C LYS A 78 9.63 -21.91 7.54
N GLU A 79 10.31 -22.16 6.43
CA GLU A 79 11.65 -21.61 6.18
C GLU A 79 11.51 -20.08 6.01
N VAL A 80 12.32 -19.29 6.74
CA VAL A 80 12.25 -17.83 6.72
C VAL A 80 13.51 -17.26 6.09
N TRP A 81 13.32 -16.39 5.09
CA TRP A 81 14.39 -15.59 4.49
C TRP A 81 14.18 -14.10 4.81
N TYR A 82 15.26 -13.33 4.70
CA TYR A 82 15.21 -11.90 4.97
C TYR A 82 15.49 -11.09 3.71
N CYS A 83 14.65 -10.06 3.49
CA CYS A 83 14.84 -9.04 2.47
C CYS A 83 14.76 -7.66 3.15
N PRO A 84 15.84 -7.18 3.78
CA PRO A 84 15.84 -5.92 4.51
C PRO A 84 15.47 -4.72 3.63
N ASP A 85 14.78 -3.72 4.21
CA ASP A 85 14.42 -2.47 3.53
C ASP A 85 15.63 -1.70 2.99
N SER A 86 16.80 -1.90 3.61
CA SER A 86 18.06 -1.35 3.12
C SER A 86 18.41 -1.80 1.70
N LEU A 87 17.91 -2.95 1.24
CA LEU A 87 18.11 -3.41 -0.14
C LEU A 87 17.35 -2.55 -1.16
N ARG A 88 16.34 -1.80 -0.76
CA ARG A 88 15.64 -0.82 -1.62
C ARG A 88 16.46 0.46 -1.79
N ILE A 89 17.30 0.79 -0.82
CA ILE A 89 18.15 1.97 -0.86
C ILE A 89 19.08 1.89 -2.08
N MET A 90 19.18 3.00 -2.82
CA MET A 90 19.98 3.09 -4.04
C MET A 90 19.58 2.12 -5.18
N TYR A 91 18.43 1.46 -5.09
CA TYR A 91 17.92 0.68 -6.22
C TYR A 91 17.70 1.60 -7.43
N GLY A 92 18.08 1.13 -8.62
CA GLY A 92 18.02 1.92 -9.85
C GLY A 92 19.18 2.91 -10.06
N ARG A 93 20.06 3.13 -9.07
CA ARG A 93 21.30 3.91 -9.26
C ARG A 93 22.46 2.99 -9.60
N ASP A 94 23.26 3.41 -10.58
CA ASP A 94 24.56 2.77 -10.85
C ASP A 94 25.54 3.16 -9.73
N PRO A 95 26.03 2.21 -8.93
CA PRO A 95 26.97 2.51 -7.84
C PRO A 95 28.22 3.26 -8.31
N ARG A 96 28.67 3.03 -9.55
CA ARG A 96 29.84 3.68 -10.14
C ARG A 96 29.68 5.19 -10.28
N THR A 97 28.45 5.71 -10.31
CA THR A 97 28.15 7.15 -10.37
C THR A 97 28.19 7.84 -9.00
N ILE A 98 28.29 7.07 -7.91
CA ILE A 98 28.30 7.60 -6.55
C ILE A 98 29.73 8.07 -6.21
N GLN A 99 29.87 9.35 -5.90
CA GLN A 99 31.18 9.96 -5.63
C GLN A 99 31.75 9.54 -4.29
N ASP A 100 30.93 9.48 -3.25
CA ASP A 100 31.34 9.09 -1.90
C ASP A 100 31.71 7.59 -1.86
N PRO A 101 32.97 7.23 -1.51
CA PRO A 101 33.41 5.85 -1.50
C PRO A 101 32.65 4.96 -0.52
N GLN A 102 32.24 5.49 0.64
CA GLN A 102 31.53 4.73 1.66
C GLN A 102 30.09 4.43 1.19
N ILE A 103 29.41 5.42 0.65
CA ILE A 103 28.07 5.27 0.09
C ILE A 103 28.11 4.34 -1.13
N ARG A 104 29.16 4.44 -1.96
CA ARG A 104 29.37 3.55 -3.11
C ARG A 104 29.50 2.10 -2.65
N ALA A 105 30.33 1.81 -1.66
CA ALA A 105 30.52 0.45 -1.13
C ALA A 105 29.21 -0.14 -0.59
N VAL A 106 28.40 0.66 0.11
CA VAL A 106 27.07 0.24 0.57
C VAL A 106 26.16 -0.09 -0.61
N ALA A 107 26.15 0.74 -1.66
CA ALA A 107 25.32 0.53 -2.84
C ALA A 107 25.76 -0.71 -3.63
N GLU A 108 27.05 -0.96 -3.76
CA GLU A 108 27.62 -2.16 -4.40
C GLU A 108 27.24 -3.44 -3.64
N ASN A 109 27.39 -3.43 -2.32
CA ASN A 109 27.00 -4.55 -1.47
C ASN A 109 25.48 -4.82 -1.57
N ALA A 110 24.65 -3.78 -1.49
CA ALA A 110 23.19 -3.92 -1.66
C ALA A 110 22.84 -4.48 -3.05
N ALA A 111 23.51 -4.03 -4.11
CA ALA A 111 23.32 -4.54 -5.46
C ALA A 111 23.72 -6.03 -5.60
N LYS A 112 24.80 -6.45 -4.95
CA LYS A 112 25.23 -7.85 -4.88
C LYS A 112 24.18 -8.70 -4.14
N THR A 113 23.79 -8.29 -2.94
CA THR A 113 22.81 -9.01 -2.13
C THR A 113 21.44 -9.14 -2.82
N ARG A 114 21.00 -8.10 -3.54
CA ARG A 114 19.78 -8.17 -4.36
C ARG A 114 19.86 -9.26 -5.43
N ARG A 115 20.98 -9.38 -6.15
CA ARG A 115 21.18 -10.42 -7.16
C ARG A 115 21.19 -11.81 -6.54
N GLU A 116 21.94 -12.00 -5.46
CA GLU A 116 22.00 -13.27 -4.72
C GLU A 116 20.61 -13.70 -4.24
N LEU A 117 19.81 -12.76 -3.75
CA LEU A 117 18.44 -13.02 -3.32
C LEU A 117 17.54 -13.41 -4.51
N ALA A 118 17.65 -12.70 -5.63
CA ALA A 118 16.89 -13.02 -6.84
C ALA A 118 17.26 -14.40 -7.39
N ASP A 119 18.56 -14.76 -7.44
CA ASP A 119 19.01 -16.07 -7.85
C ASP A 119 18.50 -17.18 -6.91
N ARG A 120 18.47 -16.91 -5.61
CA ARG A 120 17.94 -17.84 -4.61
C ARG A 120 16.43 -18.04 -4.76
N ILE A 121 15.66 -16.98 -5.03
CA ILE A 121 14.22 -17.07 -5.31
C ILE A 121 13.99 -17.91 -6.56
N ARG A 122 14.71 -17.62 -7.64
CA ARG A 122 14.63 -18.37 -8.89
C ARG A 122 14.91 -19.86 -8.67
N ALA A 123 16.01 -20.19 -8.03
CA ALA A 123 16.38 -21.58 -7.77
C ALA A 123 15.32 -22.35 -6.94
N ALA A 124 14.68 -21.67 -5.98
CA ALA A 124 13.60 -22.27 -5.20
C ALA A 124 12.34 -22.51 -6.06
N VAL A 125 11.98 -21.56 -6.90
CA VAL A 125 10.83 -21.68 -7.81
C VAL A 125 11.07 -22.78 -8.84
N ASP A 126 12.27 -22.87 -9.42
CA ASP A 126 12.66 -23.92 -10.36
C ASP A 126 12.61 -25.32 -9.72
N GLN A 127 12.79 -25.41 -8.40
CA GLN A 127 12.61 -26.63 -7.60
C GLN A 127 11.14 -26.94 -7.25
N GLY A 128 10.18 -26.20 -7.79
CA GLY A 128 8.77 -26.36 -7.49
C GLY A 128 8.32 -25.76 -6.14
N LYS A 129 9.16 -24.97 -5.47
CA LYS A 129 8.79 -24.34 -4.19
C LYS A 129 7.98 -23.08 -4.38
N VAL A 130 7.04 -22.84 -3.49
CA VAL A 130 6.30 -21.59 -3.36
C VAL A 130 7.03 -20.68 -2.37
N VAL A 131 7.41 -19.49 -2.84
CA VAL A 131 8.08 -18.45 -2.04
C VAL A 131 7.14 -17.27 -1.87
N ALA A 132 6.82 -16.85 -0.65
CA ALA A 132 5.95 -15.73 -0.35
C ALA A 132 6.72 -14.62 0.38
N PHE A 133 6.85 -13.45 -0.25
CA PHE A 133 7.41 -12.26 0.37
C PHE A 133 6.30 -11.43 1.03
N LEU A 134 6.32 -11.34 2.36
CA LEU A 134 5.31 -10.65 3.16
C LEU A 134 5.66 -9.16 3.27
N GLN A 135 4.70 -8.31 2.92
CA GLN A 135 4.87 -6.86 2.92
C GLN A 135 3.76 -6.21 3.74
N GLY A 136 4.11 -5.39 4.72
CA GLY A 136 3.12 -4.61 5.48
C GLY A 136 2.29 -3.71 4.57
N GLY A 137 0.99 -3.59 4.82
CA GLY A 137 0.08 -2.80 4.01
C GLY A 137 -0.24 -3.40 2.64
N ASP A 138 -0.21 -2.55 1.62
CA ASP A 138 -0.35 -2.93 0.21
C ASP A 138 1.02 -2.83 -0.48
N PRO A 139 1.54 -3.90 -1.07
CA PRO A 139 2.84 -3.90 -1.76
C PRO A 139 2.93 -2.88 -2.91
N MET A 140 1.79 -2.53 -3.52
CA MET A 140 1.74 -1.59 -4.64
C MET A 140 1.79 -0.12 -4.19
N MET A 141 1.79 0.12 -2.87
CA MET A 141 1.91 1.47 -2.31
C MET A 141 3.18 1.58 -1.45
N PHE A 142 4.28 1.96 -2.11
CA PHE A 142 5.62 2.09 -1.52
C PHE A 142 6.25 0.78 -1.00
N GLY A 143 5.75 -0.38 -1.44
CA GLY A 143 6.32 -1.69 -1.10
C GLY A 143 7.59 -2.05 -1.88
N GLN A 144 8.17 -3.20 -1.56
CA GLN A 144 9.42 -3.70 -2.14
C GLN A 144 9.16 -4.57 -3.38
N THR A 145 8.65 -3.99 -4.46
CA THR A 145 8.36 -4.72 -5.71
C THR A 145 9.57 -4.86 -6.63
N PHE A 146 10.71 -4.24 -6.31
CA PHE A 146 11.93 -4.24 -7.12
C PHE A 146 12.47 -5.65 -7.42
N LEU A 147 12.17 -6.64 -6.56
CA LEU A 147 12.58 -8.02 -6.80
C LEU A 147 12.01 -8.59 -8.10
N LEU A 148 10.78 -8.19 -8.48
CA LEU A 148 10.18 -8.63 -9.74
C LEU A 148 10.94 -8.13 -10.98
N GLU A 149 11.66 -7.02 -10.88
CA GLU A 149 12.49 -6.48 -11.96
C GLU A 149 13.81 -7.25 -12.12
N LEU A 150 14.25 -7.93 -11.06
CA LEU A 150 15.47 -8.71 -11.04
C LEU A 150 15.26 -10.19 -11.40
N LEU A 151 14.00 -10.64 -11.32
CA LEU A 151 13.62 -12.01 -11.68
C LEU A 151 13.37 -12.14 -13.19
N PRO A 152 13.57 -13.32 -13.80
CA PRO A 152 13.18 -13.56 -15.18
C PRO A 152 11.70 -13.25 -15.40
N LYS A 153 11.37 -12.68 -16.56
CA LYS A 153 9.99 -12.26 -16.89
C LYS A 153 9.02 -13.43 -17.01
N ASP A 154 9.53 -14.61 -17.32
CA ASP A 154 8.79 -15.85 -17.43
C ASP A 154 8.69 -16.62 -16.11
N LEU A 155 9.35 -16.16 -15.03
CA LEU A 155 9.22 -16.76 -13.72
C LEU A 155 7.77 -16.60 -13.22
N PRO A 156 7.08 -17.69 -12.86
CA PRO A 156 5.74 -17.62 -12.30
C PRO A 156 5.71 -16.75 -11.05
N SER A 157 5.01 -15.62 -11.12
CA SER A 157 4.93 -14.67 -10.01
C SER A 157 3.55 -14.01 -9.93
N GLU A 158 3.18 -13.55 -8.73
CA GLU A 158 1.91 -12.86 -8.47
C GLU A 158 2.07 -11.87 -7.30
N ILE A 159 1.38 -10.74 -7.40
CA ILE A 159 1.20 -9.83 -6.27
C ILE A 159 -0.21 -10.02 -5.71
N VAL A 160 -0.30 -10.33 -4.43
CA VAL A 160 -1.56 -10.36 -3.68
C VAL A 160 -1.72 -9.02 -2.97
N PRO A 161 -2.70 -8.19 -3.33
CA PRO A 161 -2.88 -6.89 -2.69
C PRO A 161 -3.28 -7.04 -1.22
N GLY A 162 -2.94 -6.03 -0.42
CA GLY A 162 -3.32 -5.93 0.99
C GLY A 162 -4.13 -4.68 1.28
N ILE A 163 -4.65 -4.56 2.50
CA ILE A 163 -5.27 -3.32 2.97
C ILE A 163 -4.17 -2.28 3.23
N GLY A 164 -4.10 -1.27 2.37
CA GLY A 164 -3.10 -0.22 2.47
C GLY A 164 -3.38 0.80 3.59
N ALA A 165 -2.36 1.55 3.98
CA ALA A 165 -2.45 2.54 5.04
C ALA A 165 -3.50 3.62 4.76
N LEU A 166 -3.71 4.03 3.51
CA LEU A 166 -4.76 4.98 3.14
C LEU A 166 -6.15 4.45 3.47
N GLN A 167 -6.45 3.20 3.09
CA GLN A 167 -7.75 2.58 3.34
C GLN A 167 -8.01 2.42 4.84
N ALA A 168 -7.01 1.95 5.57
CA ALA A 168 -7.10 1.81 7.03
C ALA A 168 -7.27 3.18 7.73
N ALA A 169 -6.50 4.20 7.32
CA ALA A 169 -6.63 5.55 7.86
C ALA A 169 -7.99 6.18 7.52
N SER A 170 -8.50 5.98 6.31
CA SER A 170 -9.83 6.44 5.90
C SER A 170 -10.94 5.80 6.76
N ALA A 171 -10.83 4.50 7.05
CA ALA A 171 -11.73 3.81 7.95
C ALA A 171 -11.63 4.34 9.38
N ALA A 172 -10.43 4.62 9.89
CA ALA A 172 -10.21 5.19 11.21
C ALA A 172 -10.84 6.57 11.39
N VAL A 173 -10.74 7.44 10.38
CA VAL A 173 -11.40 8.76 10.41
C VAL A 173 -12.87 8.70 10.02
N LYS A 174 -13.35 7.54 9.50
CA LYS A 174 -14.72 7.29 8.98
C LYS A 174 -15.08 8.22 7.81
N MET A 175 -14.10 8.49 6.94
CA MET A 175 -14.23 9.44 5.84
C MET A 175 -13.53 8.92 4.59
N SER A 176 -14.17 9.12 3.43
CA SER A 176 -13.62 8.80 2.13
C SER A 176 -12.91 10.03 1.55
N PRO A 177 -11.59 9.98 1.27
CA PRO A 177 -10.82 11.13 0.79
C PRO A 177 -11.37 11.83 -0.45
N PRO A 178 -11.95 11.12 -1.46
CA PRO A 178 -12.56 11.76 -2.64
C PRO A 178 -13.98 12.28 -2.38
N TYR A 179 -14.49 12.17 -1.15
CA TYR A 179 -15.87 12.54 -0.86
C TYR A 179 -16.03 14.04 -0.63
N GLY A 180 -16.96 14.64 -1.37
CA GLY A 180 -17.35 16.04 -1.23
C GLY A 180 -17.35 16.79 -2.57
N TYR A 181 -18.25 17.76 -2.73
CA TYR A 181 -18.37 18.55 -3.96
C TYR A 181 -17.19 19.51 -4.19
N ASP A 182 -16.45 19.83 -3.14
CA ASP A 182 -15.29 20.73 -3.21
C ASP A 182 -13.96 19.96 -3.30
N THR A 183 -14.00 18.64 -3.40
CA THR A 183 -12.81 17.81 -3.56
C THR A 183 -12.54 17.56 -5.04
N SER A 184 -11.51 18.18 -5.58
CA SER A 184 -11.14 18.03 -7.00
C SER A 184 -10.31 16.76 -7.28
N GLY A 185 -9.73 16.17 -6.26
CA GLY A 185 -8.92 14.95 -6.38
C GLY A 185 -8.23 14.60 -5.07
N VAL A 186 -7.56 13.44 -5.07
CA VAL A 186 -6.74 12.96 -3.95
C VAL A 186 -5.32 12.80 -4.45
N ILE A 187 -4.38 13.46 -3.81
CA ILE A 187 -2.96 13.40 -4.11
C ILE A 187 -2.28 12.58 -3.02
N LEU A 188 -1.73 11.44 -3.42
CA LEU A 188 -0.91 10.57 -2.57
C LEU A 188 0.55 10.93 -2.76
N THR A 189 1.25 11.26 -1.69
CA THR A 189 2.65 11.67 -1.77
C THR A 189 3.41 11.30 -0.50
N MET A 190 4.69 11.63 -0.50
CA MET A 190 5.59 11.57 0.66
C MET A 190 6.21 12.96 0.86
N ALA A 191 6.89 13.19 1.98
CA ALA A 191 7.68 14.40 2.14
C ALA A 191 8.74 14.54 1.04
N ASP A 192 9.04 15.76 0.63
CA ASP A 192 10.18 16.04 -0.23
C ASP A 192 11.48 15.83 0.58
N TRP A 193 12.48 15.25 -0.07
CA TRP A 193 13.83 15.12 0.48
C TRP A 193 14.89 15.42 -0.57
N PRO A 194 16.13 15.70 -0.19
CA PRO A 194 17.19 16.00 -1.14
C PRO A 194 17.33 14.93 -2.24
N GLY A 195 17.31 15.36 -3.49
CA GLY A 195 17.43 14.49 -4.67
C GLY A 195 16.11 13.89 -5.18
N ARG A 196 14.98 14.18 -4.54
CA ARG A 196 13.65 13.87 -5.06
C ARG A 196 13.21 14.93 -6.09
N VAL A 197 12.52 14.49 -7.13
CA VAL A 197 12.09 15.38 -8.23
C VAL A 197 10.74 16.02 -7.96
N ASP A 198 9.90 15.39 -7.16
CA ASP A 198 8.56 15.86 -6.83
C ASP A 198 8.63 17.15 -6.00
N ASN A 199 7.70 18.03 -6.33
CA ASN A 199 7.53 19.29 -5.62
C ASN A 199 6.13 19.30 -5.00
N ASN A 200 6.04 18.91 -3.72
CA ASN A 200 4.76 18.85 -2.99
C ASN A 200 4.08 20.20 -2.92
N GLU A 201 4.81 21.31 -2.87
CA GLU A 201 4.22 22.63 -2.83
C GLU A 201 3.43 22.97 -4.11
N LYS A 202 3.89 22.55 -5.29
CA LYS A 202 3.13 22.69 -6.54
C LYS A 202 1.84 21.87 -6.52
N LEU A 203 1.89 20.66 -5.93
CA LEU A 203 0.71 19.83 -5.78
C LEU A 203 -0.31 20.44 -4.80
N MET A 204 0.17 21.03 -3.71
CA MET A 204 -0.67 21.74 -2.73
C MET A 204 -1.43 22.92 -3.35
N ALA A 205 -0.86 23.60 -4.34
CA ALA A 205 -1.50 24.73 -5.01
C ALA A 205 -2.83 24.37 -5.72
N SER A 206 -3.07 23.07 -5.96
CA SER A 206 -4.35 22.59 -6.51
C SER A 206 -5.52 22.67 -5.51
N GLY A 207 -5.26 22.81 -4.20
CA GLY A 207 -6.26 22.75 -3.15
C GLY A 207 -6.94 21.38 -2.98
N SER A 208 -6.39 20.34 -3.61
CA SER A 208 -6.92 18.97 -3.54
C SER A 208 -6.71 18.35 -2.16
N THR A 209 -7.41 17.25 -1.88
CA THR A 209 -7.08 16.42 -0.71
C THR A 209 -5.66 15.91 -0.82
N MET A 210 -4.83 16.13 0.21
CA MET A 210 -3.48 15.59 0.30
C MET A 210 -3.42 14.45 1.30
N VAL A 211 -2.70 13.39 0.94
CA VAL A 211 -2.40 12.25 1.80
C VAL A 211 -0.89 12.03 1.78
N PHE A 212 -0.25 12.25 2.92
CA PHE A 212 1.19 12.09 3.06
C PHE A 212 1.52 10.80 3.79
N TYR A 213 2.34 9.99 3.16
CA TYR A 213 3.07 8.90 3.80
C TYR A 213 4.27 9.49 4.51
N THR A 214 4.36 9.29 5.82
CA THR A 214 5.16 10.13 6.72
C THR A 214 6.57 9.59 7.04
N MET A 215 7.16 8.79 6.17
CA MET A 215 8.56 8.39 6.31
C MET A 215 9.46 9.63 6.23
N LEU A 216 10.33 9.83 7.25
CA LEU A 216 11.26 10.98 7.35
C LEU A 216 10.54 12.34 7.21
N PHE A 217 9.40 12.49 7.86
CA PHE A 217 8.49 13.61 7.65
C PHE A 217 8.88 14.86 8.46
N ASP A 218 9.17 15.95 7.76
CA ASP A 218 9.41 17.26 8.37
C ASP A 218 8.10 18.05 8.50
N TYR A 219 7.43 17.92 9.66
CA TYR A 219 6.18 18.61 9.95
C TYR A 219 6.27 20.14 9.82
N PRO A 220 7.27 20.84 10.40
CA PRO A 220 7.45 22.28 10.21
C PRO A 220 7.51 22.70 8.75
N LEU A 221 8.32 22.02 7.93
CA LEU A 221 8.46 22.33 6.52
C LEU A 221 7.13 22.12 5.78
N VAL A 222 6.51 20.96 5.92
CA VAL A 222 5.25 20.63 5.20
C VAL A 222 4.12 21.56 5.62
N PHE A 223 3.98 21.87 6.91
CA PHE A 223 2.94 22.78 7.37
C PHE A 223 3.21 24.23 6.96
N SER A 224 4.46 24.67 6.85
CA SER A 224 4.78 25.98 6.28
C SER A 224 4.32 26.09 4.80
N GLN A 225 4.46 25.01 4.04
CA GLN A 225 3.99 24.90 2.65
C GLN A 225 2.45 24.87 2.60
N LEU A 226 1.81 24.02 3.40
CA LEU A 226 0.35 23.93 3.48
C LEU A 226 -0.29 25.27 3.80
N GLN A 227 0.27 26.04 4.73
CA GLN A 227 -0.27 27.36 5.14
C GLN A 227 -0.24 28.40 4.02
N ARG A 228 0.58 28.23 2.98
CA ARG A 228 0.58 29.11 1.80
C ARG A 228 -0.54 28.79 0.80
N HIS A 229 -1.05 27.55 0.81
CA HIS A 229 -1.98 27.05 -0.21
C HIS A 229 -3.35 26.64 0.33
N TYR A 230 -3.47 26.39 1.62
CA TYR A 230 -4.73 26.00 2.26
C TYR A 230 -5.20 27.03 3.27
N PRO A 231 -6.51 27.31 3.35
CA PRO A 231 -7.08 28.11 4.44
C PRO A 231 -6.67 27.58 5.82
N PRO A 232 -6.43 28.46 6.82
CA PRO A 232 -6.00 28.07 8.15
C PRO A 232 -6.95 27.09 8.87
N ASP A 233 -8.23 27.12 8.53
CA ASP A 233 -9.29 26.27 9.07
C ASP A 233 -9.43 24.93 8.31
N THR A 234 -8.62 24.69 7.26
CA THR A 234 -8.61 23.41 6.54
C THR A 234 -8.32 22.29 7.51
N PRO A 235 -9.21 21.27 7.61
CA PRO A 235 -9.03 20.19 8.57
C PRO A 235 -7.85 19.30 8.19
N VAL A 236 -7.17 18.83 9.23
CA VAL A 236 -6.12 17.81 9.13
C VAL A 236 -6.36 16.68 10.13
N ALA A 237 -5.94 15.49 9.77
CA ALA A 237 -5.92 14.34 10.69
C ALA A 237 -4.61 13.58 10.52
N VAL A 238 -3.97 13.22 11.63
CA VAL A 238 -2.90 12.22 11.64
C VAL A 238 -3.47 10.94 12.20
N VAL A 239 -3.33 9.87 11.43
CA VAL A 239 -3.74 8.52 11.85
C VAL A 239 -2.48 7.71 12.09
N ILE A 240 -2.26 7.35 13.33
CA ILE A 240 -1.14 6.53 13.79
C ILE A 240 -1.62 5.10 13.91
N ASP A 241 -0.79 4.14 13.49
CA ASP A 241 -1.09 2.70 13.54
C ASP A 241 -2.46 2.35 12.95
N ALA A 242 -2.77 2.94 11.79
CA ALA A 242 -4.07 2.78 11.14
C ALA A 242 -4.45 1.31 10.96
N GLY A 243 -5.61 0.90 11.48
CA GLY A 243 -6.13 -0.46 11.44
C GLY A 243 -5.75 -1.34 12.63
N ASP A 244 -4.75 -0.98 13.43
CA ASP A 244 -4.39 -1.72 14.64
C ASP A 244 -5.39 -1.42 15.78
N ARG A 245 -6.10 -2.44 16.24
CA ARG A 245 -7.17 -2.26 17.26
C ARG A 245 -6.67 -1.78 18.62
N ALA A 246 -5.42 -2.08 18.95
CA ALA A 246 -4.85 -1.77 20.25
C ALA A 246 -4.17 -0.39 20.29
N THR A 247 -3.51 0.00 19.19
CA THR A 247 -2.60 1.15 19.17
C THR A 247 -3.08 2.28 18.26
N GLN A 248 -4.09 2.05 17.41
CA GLN A 248 -4.60 3.07 16.51
C GLN A 248 -5.01 4.35 17.23
N LYS A 249 -4.48 5.48 16.77
CA LYS A 249 -4.84 6.82 17.27
C LYS A 249 -5.17 7.75 16.12
N VAL A 250 -6.13 8.66 16.35
CA VAL A 250 -6.49 9.72 15.40
C VAL A 250 -6.30 11.06 16.09
N VAL A 251 -5.37 11.86 15.60
CA VAL A 251 -5.13 13.23 16.05
C VAL A 251 -5.72 14.19 15.03
N ARG A 252 -6.59 15.09 15.46
CA ARG A 252 -7.27 16.06 14.60
C ARG A 252 -6.86 17.49 14.95
N SER A 253 -6.70 18.32 13.93
CA SER A 253 -6.43 19.75 14.05
C SER A 253 -6.82 20.48 12.76
N THR A 254 -6.26 21.66 12.53
CA THR A 254 -6.34 22.40 11.26
C THR A 254 -4.95 22.83 10.80
N VAL A 255 -4.83 23.20 9.53
CA VAL A 255 -3.56 23.66 8.94
C VAL A 255 -2.94 24.79 9.76
N GLY A 256 -3.76 25.75 10.24
CA GLY A 256 -3.27 26.92 11.00
C GLY A 256 -2.90 26.64 12.45
N ARG A 257 -3.41 25.55 13.06
CA ARG A 257 -3.23 25.29 14.49
C ARG A 257 -2.30 24.12 14.81
N PHE A 258 -2.10 23.20 13.86
CA PHE A 258 -1.43 21.93 14.07
C PHE A 258 -0.08 22.05 14.79
N LEU A 259 0.83 22.89 14.30
CA LEU A 259 2.18 23.01 14.88
C LEU A 259 2.19 23.59 16.31
N LYS A 260 1.11 24.25 16.72
CA LYS A 260 0.96 24.84 18.07
C LYS A 260 0.30 23.91 19.07
N GLU A 261 -0.65 23.08 18.58
CA GLU A 261 -1.55 22.29 19.43
C GLU A 261 -1.19 20.81 19.48
N VAL A 262 -0.47 20.30 18.46
CA VAL A 262 -0.17 18.86 18.33
C VAL A 262 1.26 18.57 18.67
N ASP A 263 1.47 17.61 19.54
CA ASP A 263 2.79 17.09 19.93
C ASP A 263 3.32 16.10 18.87
N TYR A 264 3.57 16.63 17.67
CA TYR A 264 4.05 15.83 16.53
C TYR A 264 5.48 15.32 16.70
N LYS A 265 6.27 15.89 17.62
CA LYS A 265 7.65 15.48 17.89
C LYS A 265 7.74 14.08 18.51
N ASN A 266 6.66 13.66 19.18
CA ASN A 266 6.52 12.34 19.79
C ASN A 266 5.76 11.32 18.90
N PHE A 267 5.51 11.63 17.63
CA PHE A 267 4.96 10.65 16.71
C PHE A 267 6.03 9.60 16.36
N PRO A 268 5.62 8.34 16.12
CA PRO A 268 6.54 7.33 15.63
C PRO A 268 7.17 7.79 14.31
N ALA A 269 8.44 7.43 14.04
CA ALA A 269 9.14 7.81 12.82
C ALA A 269 8.43 7.30 11.55
N GLU A 270 7.72 6.19 11.68
CA GLU A 270 6.93 5.52 10.64
C GLU A 270 5.55 5.15 11.19
N ARG A 271 4.73 4.47 10.39
CA ARG A 271 3.41 3.94 10.78
C ARG A 271 2.35 5.01 11.11
N HIS A 272 2.40 6.15 10.42
CA HIS A 272 1.32 7.13 10.47
C HIS A 272 1.11 7.80 9.10
N LEU A 273 -0.11 8.32 8.88
CA LEU A 273 -0.48 9.10 7.70
C LEU A 273 -0.97 10.47 8.12
N LEU A 274 -0.57 11.51 7.38
CA LEU A 274 -1.20 12.83 7.46
C LEU A 274 -2.24 12.98 6.33
N LEU A 275 -3.46 13.28 6.72
CA LEU A 275 -4.60 13.56 5.85
C LEU A 275 -4.93 15.06 5.94
N VAL A 276 -5.04 15.73 4.80
CA VAL A 276 -5.33 17.18 4.71
C VAL A 276 -6.46 17.40 3.73
N GLY A 277 -7.51 18.06 4.14
CA GLY A 277 -8.57 18.46 3.22
C GLY A 277 -9.97 18.51 3.83
N LYS A 278 -10.86 19.19 3.11
CA LYS A 278 -12.25 19.44 3.52
C LYS A 278 -13.08 18.17 3.72
N PHE A 279 -12.67 17.05 3.10
CA PHE A 279 -13.35 15.76 3.27
C PHE A 279 -13.45 15.31 4.74
N LEU A 280 -12.53 15.77 5.60
CA LEU A 280 -12.55 15.47 7.02
C LEU A 280 -13.71 16.12 7.78
N ASN A 281 -14.46 17.04 7.14
CA ASN A 281 -15.64 17.74 7.66
C ASN A 281 -16.89 17.46 6.81
N VAL A 282 -17.35 16.22 6.72
CA VAL A 282 -18.48 15.78 5.85
C VAL A 282 -19.77 16.58 6.05
N GLY A 283 -20.11 16.94 7.26
CA GLY A 283 -21.34 17.70 7.53
C GLY A 283 -21.38 19.03 6.80
N GLN A 284 -20.24 19.70 6.66
CA GLN A 284 -20.10 20.98 5.98
C GLN A 284 -20.02 20.82 4.46
N ALA A 285 -19.33 19.80 3.97
CA ALA A 285 -19.25 19.48 2.53
C ALA A 285 -20.61 19.13 1.93
N ARG A 286 -21.47 18.38 2.66
CA ARG A 286 -22.84 18.08 2.23
C ARG A 286 -23.71 19.34 2.17
N LYS A 287 -23.66 20.20 3.17
CA LYS A 287 -24.43 21.44 3.21
C LYS A 287 -24.05 22.36 2.04
N ASN A 288 -22.77 22.52 1.75
CA ASN A 288 -22.27 23.36 0.67
C ASN A 288 -22.64 22.81 -0.72
N GLY A 289 -22.65 21.50 -0.89
CA GLY A 289 -23.05 20.85 -2.14
C GLY A 289 -24.51 21.03 -2.48
N VAL A 290 -25.40 20.83 -1.50
CA VAL A 290 -26.85 21.02 -1.69
C VAL A 290 -27.15 22.48 -2.05
N SER A 291 -26.54 23.47 -1.37
CA SER A 291 -26.76 24.88 -1.67
C SER A 291 -26.23 25.29 -3.05
N LYS A 292 -25.21 24.66 -3.60
CA LYS A 292 -24.73 24.91 -4.97
C LYS A 292 -25.66 24.34 -6.02
N ILE A 293 -26.20 23.15 -5.81
CA ILE A 293 -27.17 22.51 -6.71
C ILE A 293 -28.47 23.32 -6.74
N GLU A 294 -28.99 23.77 -5.60
CA GLU A 294 -30.17 24.60 -5.52
C GLU A 294 -30.01 25.92 -6.26
N LYS A 295 -28.83 26.57 -6.17
CA LYS A 295 -28.52 27.80 -6.90
C LYS A 295 -28.37 27.64 -8.42
N GLN A 296 -28.01 26.44 -8.89
CA GLN A 296 -27.92 26.14 -10.33
C GLN A 296 -29.27 25.84 -10.96
N HIS A 297 -30.25 25.35 -10.20
CA HIS A 297 -31.62 25.06 -10.67
C HIS A 297 -32.58 26.22 -10.49
N SER A 298 -32.15 27.30 -9.83
CA SER A 298 -32.94 28.52 -9.64
C SER A 298 -32.58 29.66 -10.64
N LYS A 299 -31.74 29.38 -11.63
CA LYS A 299 -31.43 30.19 -12.79
C LYS A 299 -31.95 29.54 -14.07
#